data_bfd86e848a40903198b4279ec026c556
#
_entry.id   bfd86e848a40903198b4279ec026c556
#
_cell.length_a   1.000
_cell.length_b   1.000
_cell.length_c   1.000
_cell.angle_alpha   90.00
_cell.angle_beta   90.00
_cell.angle_gamma   90.00
#
_symmetry.space_group_name_H-M   'P 1'
#
loop_
_entity.id
_entity.type
_entity.pdbx_description
1 polymer ?
#
loop_
_entity_poly.entity_id
_entity_poly.type
_entity_poly.pdbx_seq_one_letter_code
_entity_poly.pdbx_strand_id
1 'polypeptide(L)'
;MAPSCVLQRCTVQLLRCVLRTSPPHRLAAPLCTSVSSERVHINGVNLHFQRTGVGDHAVLLLPGVLGSSQTDFGPQLKELNKNMFTLIAWDPRGYGLSIPPHRDYPMDFFEKDAKDAVDLMQALQFKTFSLLGWSDGGITALLAAGKYPSLINKLVVWGANAYVTEEDLNIYNAVKDVANWSQKMRQPMEDLYGKEYFANTFSAWVEAISLFVNVSDGNICRQLLPQIDCPTLIIHGVKDPMVPSFHPEYLNQHIKNSRLHLMPNGKHNLHLRYAKEFNSLVEEFLLLP
;
A
#
# COMPACT_ATOMS: atom_id res chain seq x y z
N MET A 1 52.83 -20.45 -86.89
CA MET A 1 53.08 -19.20 -86.20
C MET A 1 51.74 -18.58 -85.78
N ALA A 2 51.37 -18.71 -84.57
CA ALA A 2 50.11 -18.25 -84.06
C ALA A 2 50.31 -16.96 -83.25
N PRO A 3 49.42 -15.95 -83.30
CA PRO A 3 49.44 -14.83 -82.37
C PRO A 3 48.51 -15.08 -81.19
N SER A 4 49.01 -14.76 -80.08
CA SER A 4 48.37 -14.82 -78.76
C SER A 4 47.20 -13.81 -78.63
N CYS A 5 46.11 -14.31 -78.12
CA CYS A 5 44.95 -13.48 -77.76
C CYS A 5 45.00 -13.11 -76.26
N VAL A 6 45.03 -11.81 -75.97
CA VAL A 6 45.01 -11.27 -74.62
C VAL A 6 43.57 -11.10 -74.14
N LEU A 7 43.14 -11.80 -73.10
CA LEU A 7 41.87 -11.69 -72.48
C LEU A 7 41.91 -10.57 -71.41
N GLN A 8 41.18 -9.45 -71.62
CA GLN A 8 40.89 -8.43 -70.68
C GLN A 8 39.82 -8.90 -69.70
N ARG A 9 40.18 -8.93 -68.38
CA ARG A 9 39.24 -9.21 -67.32
C ARG A 9 38.49 -7.91 -66.93
N CYS A 10 37.20 -7.83 -67.14
CA CYS A 10 36.30 -6.86 -66.61
C CYS A 10 35.99 -7.22 -65.17
N THR A 11 36.41 -6.36 -64.19
CA THR A 11 36.01 -6.46 -62.81
C THR A 11 34.68 -5.76 -62.63
N VAL A 12 33.63 -6.54 -62.32
CA VAL A 12 32.30 -5.98 -61.93
C VAL A 12 32.34 -5.68 -60.43
N GLN A 13 32.28 -4.44 -60.06
CA GLN A 13 32.16 -3.94 -58.67
C GLN A 13 30.68 -4.05 -58.26
N LEU A 14 30.35 -5.04 -57.43
CA LEU A 14 29.05 -5.18 -56.77
C LEU A 14 28.95 -4.14 -55.64
N LEU A 15 28.15 -3.09 -55.82
CA LEU A 15 27.69 -2.21 -54.74
C LEU A 15 26.73 -3.00 -53.83
N ARG A 16 27.20 -3.33 -52.64
CA ARG A 16 26.34 -3.80 -51.55
C ARG A 16 25.55 -2.65 -50.96
N CYS A 17 24.28 -2.51 -51.30
CA CYS A 17 23.32 -1.68 -50.61
C CYS A 17 23.06 -2.29 -49.24
N VAL A 18 23.63 -1.68 -48.16
CA VAL A 18 23.31 -2.02 -46.79
C VAL A 18 21.97 -1.38 -46.47
N LEU A 19 20.89 -2.15 -46.56
CA LEU A 19 19.59 -1.79 -46.05
C LEU A 19 19.71 -1.74 -44.48
N ARG A 20 19.76 -0.55 -43.92
CA ARG A 20 19.59 -0.34 -42.48
C ARG A 20 18.12 -0.67 -42.17
N THR A 21 17.86 -1.85 -41.65
CA THR A 21 16.58 -2.18 -41.01
C THR A 21 16.53 -1.45 -39.69
N SER A 22 15.68 -0.43 -39.58
CA SER A 22 15.30 0.19 -38.31
C SER A 22 14.72 -0.89 -37.38
N PRO A 23 15.06 -0.90 -36.10
CA PRO A 23 14.45 -1.84 -35.15
C PRO A 23 12.94 -1.64 -35.14
N PRO A 24 12.15 -2.72 -35.01
CA PRO A 24 10.71 -2.60 -34.99
C PRO A 24 10.32 -1.70 -33.79
N HIS A 25 9.57 -0.63 -34.06
CA HIS A 25 8.90 0.14 -33.02
C HIS A 25 8.12 -0.86 -32.17
N ARG A 26 8.52 -1.03 -30.89
CA ARG A 26 7.67 -1.68 -29.90
C ARG A 26 6.39 -0.87 -29.89
N LEU A 27 5.32 -1.41 -30.42
CA LEU A 27 3.96 -0.93 -30.17
C LEU A 27 3.81 -0.91 -28.65
N ALA A 28 3.63 0.28 -28.09
CA ALA A 28 3.32 0.42 -26.68
C ALA A 28 2.08 -0.45 -26.40
N ALA A 29 2.21 -1.41 -25.52
CA ALA A 29 1.07 -2.18 -25.04
C ALA A 29 -0.02 -1.20 -24.60
N PRO A 30 -1.31 -1.46 -24.86
CA PRO A 30 -2.37 -0.57 -24.44
C PRO A 30 -2.23 -0.35 -22.93
N LEU A 31 -2.18 0.92 -22.52
CA LEU A 31 -2.14 1.32 -21.11
C LEU A 31 -3.25 0.59 -20.36
N CYS A 32 -2.90 -0.31 -19.45
CA CYS A 32 -3.87 -0.98 -18.60
C CYS A 32 -4.42 0.06 -17.60
N THR A 33 -5.44 0.78 -18.04
CA THR A 33 -6.16 1.76 -17.21
C THR A 33 -7.26 1.11 -16.37
N SER A 34 -7.58 -0.16 -16.65
CA SER A 34 -8.55 -0.94 -15.89
C SER A 34 -7.94 -1.43 -14.58
N VAL A 35 -8.79 -1.50 -13.55
CA VAL A 35 -8.46 -2.15 -12.29
C VAL A 35 -8.75 -3.63 -12.44
N SER A 36 -7.74 -4.50 -12.28
CA SER A 36 -7.93 -5.95 -12.17
C SER A 36 -8.22 -6.33 -10.71
N SER A 37 -8.91 -7.47 -10.55
CA SER A 37 -9.24 -8.08 -9.25
C SER A 37 -8.71 -9.50 -9.28
N GLU A 38 -7.76 -9.82 -8.41
CA GLU A 38 -6.97 -11.04 -8.46
C GLU A 38 -6.83 -11.67 -7.06
N ARG A 39 -6.42 -12.93 -7.02
CA ARG A 39 -6.09 -13.64 -5.77
C ARG A 39 -4.80 -14.41 -5.91
N VAL A 40 -4.07 -14.49 -4.79
CA VAL A 40 -2.85 -15.29 -4.68
C VAL A 40 -2.83 -16.02 -3.33
N HIS A 41 -2.31 -17.26 -3.32
CA HIS A 41 -2.20 -18.03 -2.10
C HIS A 41 -0.92 -17.67 -1.35
N ILE A 42 -1.07 -17.04 -0.17
CA ILE A 42 0.03 -16.56 0.67
C ILE A 42 -0.23 -17.01 2.11
N ASN A 43 0.73 -17.66 2.72
CA ASN A 43 0.72 -18.07 4.14
C ASN A 43 -0.60 -18.75 4.56
N GLY A 44 -1.11 -19.65 3.71
CA GLY A 44 -2.34 -20.42 3.98
C GLY A 44 -3.65 -19.68 3.69
N VAL A 45 -3.60 -18.47 3.13
CA VAL A 45 -4.79 -17.66 2.79
C VAL A 45 -4.79 -17.29 1.31
N ASN A 46 -5.94 -17.30 0.68
CA ASN A 46 -6.14 -16.74 -0.67
C ASN A 46 -6.37 -15.23 -0.55
N LEU A 47 -5.27 -14.48 -0.54
CA LEU A 47 -5.32 -13.03 -0.43
C LEU A 47 -5.84 -12.42 -1.73
N HIS A 48 -6.84 -11.56 -1.60
CA HIS A 48 -7.37 -10.77 -2.69
C HIS A 48 -6.62 -9.43 -2.79
N PHE A 49 -6.46 -8.95 -4.01
CA PHE A 49 -5.95 -7.61 -4.27
C PHE A 49 -6.52 -7.03 -5.58
N GLN A 50 -6.55 -5.73 -5.66
CA GLN A 50 -6.79 -4.99 -6.88
C GLN A 50 -5.47 -4.42 -7.42
N ARG A 51 -5.29 -4.48 -8.73
CA ARG A 51 -4.10 -3.98 -9.40
C ARG A 51 -4.46 -3.01 -10.52
N THR A 52 -3.70 -1.91 -10.63
CA THR A 52 -3.78 -0.99 -11.77
C THR A 52 -2.44 -0.29 -12.00
N GLY A 53 -2.28 0.28 -13.20
CA GLY A 53 -1.05 0.95 -13.60
C GLY A 53 0.02 0.02 -14.16
N VAL A 54 1.02 0.63 -14.81
CA VAL A 54 2.10 -0.07 -15.54
C VAL A 54 3.47 0.53 -15.27
N GLY A 55 3.55 1.46 -14.31
CA GLY A 55 4.81 2.11 -13.93
C GLY A 55 5.75 1.15 -13.19
N ASP A 56 7.04 1.44 -13.27
CA ASP A 56 8.08 0.62 -12.64
C ASP A 56 8.11 0.75 -11.10
N HIS A 57 7.52 1.82 -10.55
CA HIS A 57 7.46 2.03 -9.12
C HIS A 57 6.22 1.31 -8.54
N ALA A 58 6.45 0.17 -7.92
CA ALA A 58 5.40 -0.59 -7.25
C ALA A 58 5.00 0.06 -5.91
N VAL A 59 3.70 0.13 -5.64
CA VAL A 59 3.12 0.72 -4.43
C VAL A 59 2.04 -0.20 -3.87
N LEU A 60 2.19 -0.61 -2.62
CA LEU A 60 1.17 -1.37 -1.89
C LEU A 60 0.35 -0.42 -1.01
N LEU A 61 -0.97 -0.49 -1.14
CA LEU A 61 -1.94 0.27 -0.34
C LEU A 61 -2.54 -0.66 0.72
N LEU A 62 -2.38 -0.28 1.99
CA LEU A 62 -2.75 -1.07 3.17
C LEU A 62 -3.94 -0.41 3.87
N PRO A 63 -5.11 -1.09 3.91
CA PRO A 63 -6.35 -0.53 4.46
C PRO A 63 -6.37 -0.50 5.98
N GLY A 64 -7.30 0.28 6.53
CA GLY A 64 -7.58 0.31 7.96
C GLY A 64 -8.29 -0.94 8.48
N VAL A 65 -8.71 -0.90 9.75
CA VAL A 65 -9.48 -1.98 10.36
C VAL A 65 -10.76 -2.28 9.56
N LEU A 66 -11.00 -3.56 9.25
CA LEU A 66 -12.09 -4.02 8.38
C LEU A 66 -12.11 -3.37 6.98
N GLY A 67 -11.07 -2.62 6.63
CA GLY A 67 -10.92 -2.02 5.32
C GLY A 67 -10.55 -3.04 4.24
N SER A 68 -10.70 -2.62 3.00
CA SER A 68 -10.38 -3.44 1.83
C SER A 68 -9.93 -2.55 0.67
N SER A 69 -9.40 -3.19 -0.37
CA SER A 69 -9.09 -2.52 -1.63
C SER A 69 -10.28 -1.74 -2.20
N GLN A 70 -11.49 -2.25 -1.97
CA GLN A 70 -12.73 -1.67 -2.48
C GLN A 70 -13.24 -0.49 -1.64
N THR A 71 -13.14 -0.59 -0.29
CA THR A 71 -13.73 0.40 0.60
C THR A 71 -12.82 1.62 0.81
N ASP A 72 -11.48 1.43 0.77
CA ASP A 72 -10.56 2.44 1.27
C ASP A 72 -9.78 3.19 0.18
N PHE A 73 -9.61 2.62 -1.02
CA PHE A 73 -8.64 3.16 -1.98
C PHE A 73 -9.22 3.54 -3.35
N GLY A 74 -10.54 3.69 -3.45
CA GLY A 74 -11.19 4.05 -4.72
C GLY A 74 -10.55 5.27 -5.41
N PRO A 75 -10.40 6.43 -4.74
CA PRO A 75 -9.77 7.61 -5.33
C PRO A 75 -8.30 7.39 -5.72
N GLN A 76 -7.53 6.66 -4.91
CA GLN A 76 -6.11 6.38 -5.16
C GLN A 76 -5.93 5.49 -6.39
N LEU A 77 -6.70 4.40 -6.47
CA LEU A 77 -6.70 3.48 -7.62
C LEU A 77 -7.16 4.18 -8.91
N LYS A 78 -8.04 5.18 -8.81
CA LYS A 78 -8.56 5.92 -9.96
C LYS A 78 -7.58 7.01 -10.43
N GLU A 79 -6.97 7.77 -9.53
CA GLU A 79 -6.38 9.07 -9.82
C GLU A 79 -4.86 9.12 -9.74
N LEU A 80 -4.19 8.24 -8.95
CA LEU A 80 -2.72 8.19 -8.93
C LEU A 80 -2.16 7.84 -10.31
N ASN A 81 -1.00 8.40 -10.64
CA ASN A 81 -0.38 8.31 -11.96
C ASN A 81 0.01 6.88 -12.35
N LYS A 82 -0.83 6.25 -13.15
CA LYS A 82 -0.68 4.85 -13.58
C LYS A 82 0.49 4.59 -14.54
N ASN A 83 1.09 5.64 -15.10
CA ASN A 83 2.29 5.51 -15.92
C ASN A 83 3.56 5.47 -15.07
N MET A 84 3.53 6.05 -13.88
CA MET A 84 4.65 6.07 -12.95
C MET A 84 4.58 4.93 -11.95
N PHE A 85 3.37 4.53 -11.55
CA PHE A 85 3.13 3.56 -10.49
C PHE A 85 2.42 2.30 -10.99
N THR A 86 2.80 1.17 -10.41
CA THR A 86 1.96 -0.03 -10.35
C THR A 86 1.37 -0.12 -8.96
N LEU A 87 0.05 0.10 -8.85
CA LEU A 87 -0.67 0.13 -7.58
C LEU A 87 -1.26 -1.25 -7.27
N ILE A 88 -1.01 -1.72 -6.07
CA ILE A 88 -1.61 -2.94 -5.49
C ILE A 88 -2.37 -2.52 -4.25
N ALA A 89 -3.69 -2.65 -4.24
CA ALA A 89 -4.52 -2.47 -3.05
C ALA A 89 -5.01 -3.84 -2.60
N TRP A 90 -4.63 -4.27 -1.42
CA TRP A 90 -4.92 -5.62 -0.94
C TRP A 90 -6.03 -5.66 0.10
N ASP A 91 -6.58 -6.84 0.28
CA ASP A 91 -7.47 -7.14 1.38
C ASP A 91 -6.70 -8.04 2.37
N PRO A 92 -6.45 -7.58 3.61
CA PRO A 92 -5.82 -8.40 4.64
C PRO A 92 -6.59 -9.70 4.93
N ARG A 93 -5.93 -10.70 5.50
CA ARG A 93 -6.59 -11.95 5.92
C ARG A 93 -7.83 -11.68 6.76
N GLY A 94 -8.94 -12.29 6.42
CA GLY A 94 -10.21 -12.10 7.09
C GLY A 94 -10.93 -10.78 6.79
N TYR A 95 -10.42 -9.98 5.85
CA TYR A 95 -11.06 -8.77 5.39
C TYR A 95 -11.41 -8.83 3.90
N GLY A 96 -12.36 -8.01 3.48
CA GLY A 96 -12.78 -7.88 2.10
C GLY A 96 -13.09 -9.22 1.45
N LEU A 97 -12.43 -9.49 0.34
CA LEU A 97 -12.53 -10.74 -0.40
C LEU A 97 -11.47 -11.79 -0.01
N SER A 98 -10.64 -11.53 1.02
CA SER A 98 -9.69 -12.49 1.61
C SER A 98 -10.32 -13.31 2.73
N ILE A 99 -11.58 -13.65 2.59
CA ILE A 99 -12.37 -14.54 3.45
C ILE A 99 -12.70 -15.81 2.63
N PRO A 100 -12.55 -17.00 3.15
CA PRO A 100 -11.97 -17.36 4.45
C PRO A 100 -10.46 -17.18 4.54
N PRO A 101 -9.87 -17.18 5.77
CA PRO A 101 -10.47 -17.41 7.08
C PRO A 101 -11.28 -16.20 7.59
N HIS A 102 -12.06 -16.39 8.64
CA HIS A 102 -12.56 -15.26 9.42
C HIS A 102 -11.39 -14.58 10.13
N ARG A 103 -11.52 -13.28 10.38
CA ARG A 103 -10.49 -12.51 11.07
C ARG A 103 -10.38 -12.95 12.52
N ASP A 104 -9.16 -13.19 12.98
CA ASP A 104 -8.76 -13.34 14.35
C ASP A 104 -7.71 -12.28 14.73
N TYR A 105 -7.55 -12.04 16.03
CA TYR A 105 -6.65 -11.00 16.54
C TYR A 105 -5.73 -11.54 17.65
N PRO A 106 -4.84 -12.51 17.35
CA PRO A 106 -3.79 -12.87 18.29
C PRO A 106 -2.85 -11.69 18.49
N MET A 107 -2.08 -11.64 19.59
CA MET A 107 -1.20 -10.51 19.91
C MET A 107 -0.21 -10.14 18.79
N ASP A 108 0.08 -11.05 17.89
CA ASP A 108 0.97 -10.87 16.74
C ASP A 108 0.22 -10.59 15.42
N PHE A 109 -1.05 -10.20 15.46
CA PHE A 109 -1.86 -10.06 14.25
C PHE A 109 -1.33 -9.00 13.29
N PHE A 110 -0.82 -7.87 13.79
CA PHE A 110 -0.17 -6.86 12.94
C PHE A 110 1.12 -7.37 12.30
N GLU A 111 1.87 -8.22 13.01
CA GLU A 111 3.09 -8.84 12.46
C GLU A 111 2.78 -9.85 11.35
N LYS A 112 1.69 -10.62 11.53
CA LYS A 112 1.18 -11.53 10.49
C LYS A 112 0.73 -10.77 9.26
N ASP A 113 0.01 -9.67 9.44
CA ASP A 113 -0.41 -8.82 8.33
C ASP A 113 0.81 -8.20 7.61
N ALA A 114 1.81 -7.72 8.35
CA ALA A 114 3.03 -7.18 7.75
C ALA A 114 3.80 -8.24 6.93
N LYS A 115 3.86 -9.49 7.46
CA LYS A 115 4.46 -10.60 6.72
C LYS A 115 3.66 -10.93 5.46
N ASP A 116 2.34 -11.03 5.56
CA ASP A 116 1.47 -11.31 4.40
C ASP A 116 1.60 -10.24 3.32
N ALA A 117 1.65 -8.96 3.71
CA ALA A 117 1.83 -7.83 2.81
C ALA A 117 3.15 -7.91 2.03
N VAL A 118 4.24 -8.22 2.71
CA VAL A 118 5.56 -8.38 2.09
C VAL A 118 5.60 -9.61 1.19
N ASP A 119 5.12 -10.75 1.67
CA ASP A 119 5.10 -12.00 0.90
C ASP A 119 4.20 -11.88 -0.35
N LEU A 120 3.09 -11.13 -0.27
CA LEU A 120 2.25 -10.80 -1.42
C LEU A 120 3.06 -10.06 -2.50
N MET A 121 3.76 -9.00 -2.13
CA MET A 121 4.53 -8.22 -3.09
C MET A 121 5.68 -9.03 -3.71
N GLN A 122 6.33 -9.88 -2.92
CA GLN A 122 7.36 -10.79 -3.42
C GLN A 122 6.78 -11.87 -4.37
N ALA A 123 5.61 -12.43 -4.07
CA ALA A 123 4.92 -13.38 -4.94
C ALA A 123 4.51 -12.73 -6.27
N LEU A 124 4.19 -11.43 -6.27
CA LEU A 124 3.94 -10.62 -7.45
C LEU A 124 5.24 -10.17 -8.17
N GLN A 125 6.40 -10.68 -7.75
CA GLN A 125 7.72 -10.44 -8.33
C GLN A 125 8.24 -9.01 -8.20
N PHE A 126 7.71 -8.21 -7.27
CA PHE A 126 8.28 -6.90 -6.94
C PHE A 126 9.48 -7.07 -6.00
N LYS A 127 10.67 -6.65 -6.46
CA LYS A 127 11.91 -6.73 -5.67
C LYS A 127 11.92 -5.72 -4.53
N THR A 128 11.48 -4.51 -4.83
CA THR A 128 11.32 -3.42 -3.87
C THR A 128 10.02 -2.68 -4.19
N PHE A 129 9.43 -2.05 -3.19
CA PHE A 129 8.14 -1.35 -3.33
C PHE A 129 7.97 -0.28 -2.25
N SER A 130 7.04 0.64 -2.46
CA SER A 130 6.63 1.62 -1.45
C SER A 130 5.35 1.18 -0.78
N LEU A 131 5.14 1.66 0.46
CA LEU A 131 3.96 1.36 1.27
C LEU A 131 3.15 2.64 1.49
N LEU A 132 1.84 2.54 1.30
CA LEU A 132 0.85 3.55 1.67
C LEU A 132 -0.12 2.92 2.67
N GLY A 133 0.00 3.25 3.96
CA GLY A 133 -0.78 2.63 5.02
C GLY A 133 -1.68 3.60 5.77
N TRP A 134 -2.96 3.24 5.89
CA TRP A 134 -3.96 3.97 6.64
C TRP A 134 -4.35 3.24 7.93
N SER A 135 -4.37 3.96 9.08
CA SER A 135 -4.86 3.39 10.35
C SER A 135 -4.12 2.08 10.69
N ASP A 136 -4.81 0.96 10.88
CA ASP A 136 -4.20 -0.37 11.06
C ASP A 136 -3.23 -0.74 9.93
N GLY A 137 -3.58 -0.38 8.68
CA GLY A 137 -2.66 -0.56 7.55
C GLY A 137 -1.40 0.29 7.66
N GLY A 138 -1.48 1.44 8.34
CA GLY A 138 -0.31 2.26 8.68
C GLY A 138 0.57 1.58 9.74
N ILE A 139 -0.02 0.95 10.76
CA ILE A 139 0.71 0.13 11.75
C ILE A 139 1.39 -1.05 11.06
N THR A 140 0.66 -1.75 10.20
CA THR A 140 1.18 -2.85 9.38
C THR A 140 2.36 -2.39 8.50
N ALA A 141 2.25 -1.20 7.90
CA ALA A 141 3.31 -0.61 7.07
C ALA A 141 4.56 -0.23 7.88
N LEU A 142 4.40 0.30 9.10
CA LEU A 142 5.51 0.58 10.02
C LEU A 142 6.26 -0.72 10.39
N LEU A 143 5.51 -1.77 10.72
CA LEU A 143 6.07 -3.09 11.01
C LEU A 143 6.83 -3.67 9.81
N ALA A 144 6.23 -3.61 8.61
CA ALA A 144 6.87 -4.09 7.39
C ALA A 144 8.15 -3.31 7.08
N ALA A 145 8.13 -1.97 7.18
CA ALA A 145 9.30 -1.14 6.93
C ALA A 145 10.44 -1.36 7.94
N GLY A 146 10.11 -1.55 9.22
CA GLY A 146 11.12 -1.83 10.25
C GLY A 146 11.70 -3.24 10.18
N LYS A 147 10.90 -4.26 9.83
CA LYS A 147 11.35 -5.66 9.74
C LYS A 147 12.03 -6.02 8.43
N TYR A 148 11.67 -5.34 7.33
CA TYR A 148 12.15 -5.63 5.97
C TYR A 148 12.69 -4.37 5.27
N PRO A 149 13.63 -3.61 5.88
CA PRO A 149 14.04 -2.30 5.38
C PRO A 149 14.61 -2.35 3.96
N SER A 150 15.28 -3.43 3.57
CA SER A 150 15.84 -3.59 2.22
C SER A 150 14.81 -3.75 1.09
N LEU A 151 13.55 -4.02 1.43
CA LEU A 151 12.46 -4.20 0.46
C LEU A 151 11.64 -2.93 0.27
N ILE A 152 11.71 -1.96 1.19
CA ILE A 152 10.84 -0.80 1.20
C ILE A 152 11.56 0.43 0.66
N ASN A 153 11.08 0.94 -0.47
CA ASN A 153 11.63 2.15 -1.10
C ASN A 153 11.23 3.42 -0.36
N LYS A 154 9.94 3.57 -0.06
CA LYS A 154 9.38 4.72 0.65
C LYS A 154 8.16 4.29 1.46
N LEU A 155 7.91 5.04 2.52
CA LEU A 155 6.78 4.79 3.43
C LEU A 155 5.91 6.04 3.53
N VAL A 156 4.60 5.88 3.34
CA VAL A 156 3.60 6.89 3.64
C VAL A 156 2.61 6.30 4.62
N VAL A 157 2.42 6.93 5.78
CA VAL A 157 1.43 6.51 6.78
C VAL A 157 0.55 7.68 7.20
N TRP A 158 -0.72 7.39 7.46
CA TRP A 158 -1.64 8.38 7.99
C TRP A 158 -2.67 7.77 8.93
N GLY A 159 -3.04 8.54 9.96
CA GLY A 159 -3.94 8.06 11.00
C GLY A 159 -3.42 6.79 11.69
N ALA A 160 -2.10 6.70 11.89
CA ALA A 160 -1.41 5.52 12.42
C ALA A 160 -0.66 5.84 13.71
N ASN A 161 -0.38 4.80 14.49
CA ASN A 161 0.31 4.86 15.77
C ASN A 161 1.24 3.66 15.94
N ALA A 162 2.26 3.79 16.80
CA ALA A 162 3.19 2.69 17.12
C ALA A 162 2.91 2.06 18.48
N TYR A 163 1.98 2.62 19.22
CA TYR A 163 1.56 2.19 20.57
C TYR A 163 0.14 2.66 20.85
N VAL A 164 -0.46 2.14 21.90
CA VAL A 164 -1.82 2.45 22.37
C VAL A 164 -1.74 2.98 23.80
N THR A 165 -2.57 3.97 24.13
CA THR A 165 -2.71 4.56 25.46
C THR A 165 -4.14 4.33 26.00
N GLU A 166 -4.36 4.65 27.27
CA GLU A 166 -5.71 4.69 27.85
C GLU A 166 -6.63 5.69 27.12
N GLU A 167 -6.08 6.79 26.58
CA GLU A 167 -6.84 7.75 25.78
C GLU A 167 -7.36 7.13 24.51
N ASP A 168 -6.51 6.36 23.81
CA ASP A 168 -6.91 5.61 22.60
C ASP A 168 -8.00 4.59 22.93
N LEU A 169 -7.87 3.84 24.05
CA LEU A 169 -8.88 2.88 24.46
C LEU A 169 -10.23 3.53 24.76
N ASN A 170 -10.23 4.71 25.36
CA ASN A 170 -11.46 5.46 25.60
C ASN A 170 -12.14 5.84 24.28
N ILE A 171 -11.35 6.29 23.28
CA ILE A 171 -11.85 6.62 21.94
C ILE A 171 -12.43 5.37 21.27
N TYR A 172 -11.71 4.24 21.26
CA TYR A 172 -12.13 3.02 20.58
C TYR A 172 -13.34 2.39 21.26
N ASN A 173 -13.42 2.39 22.58
CA ASN A 173 -14.59 1.92 23.30
C ASN A 173 -15.84 2.76 23.03
N ALA A 174 -15.68 4.08 22.84
CA ALA A 174 -16.82 4.96 22.51
C ALA A 174 -17.44 4.66 21.14
N VAL A 175 -16.69 4.05 20.23
CA VAL A 175 -17.15 3.67 18.88
C VAL A 175 -17.32 2.16 18.69
N LYS A 176 -17.11 1.35 19.72
CA LYS A 176 -17.13 -0.12 19.67
C LYS A 176 -18.44 -0.66 19.16
N ASP A 177 -19.57 -0.10 19.60
CA ASP A 177 -20.89 -0.48 19.10
C ASP A 177 -21.17 0.20 17.75
N VAL A 178 -20.90 -0.54 16.68
CA VAL A 178 -21.11 -0.07 15.30
C VAL A 178 -22.57 0.25 14.96
N ALA A 179 -23.54 -0.22 15.75
CA ALA A 179 -24.95 0.13 15.56
C ALA A 179 -25.20 1.65 15.78
N ASN A 180 -24.36 2.30 16.57
CA ASN A 180 -24.39 3.74 16.83
C ASN A 180 -23.70 4.58 15.73
N TRP A 181 -23.04 3.95 14.76
CA TRP A 181 -22.42 4.66 13.65
C TRP A 181 -23.49 5.25 12.71
N SER A 182 -23.15 6.36 12.06
CA SER A 182 -24.05 6.89 11.03
C SER A 182 -24.26 5.88 9.90
N GLN A 183 -25.44 5.87 9.29
CA GLN A 183 -25.73 4.97 8.17
C GLN A 183 -24.69 5.10 7.04
N LYS A 184 -24.21 6.31 6.77
CA LYS A 184 -23.17 6.57 5.75
C LYS A 184 -21.85 5.83 6.03
N MET A 185 -21.49 5.67 7.29
CA MET A 185 -20.26 4.93 7.68
C MET A 185 -20.52 3.42 7.72
N ARG A 186 -21.68 3.03 8.19
CA ARG A 186 -22.02 1.63 8.42
C ARG A 186 -22.38 0.86 7.15
N GLN A 187 -23.14 1.49 6.25
CA GLN A 187 -23.72 0.81 5.09
C GLN A 187 -22.67 0.12 4.20
N PRO A 188 -21.55 0.74 3.81
CA PRO A 188 -20.54 0.04 3.00
C PRO A 188 -19.95 -1.21 3.66
N MET A 189 -19.83 -1.20 4.99
CA MET A 189 -19.34 -2.34 5.78
C MET A 189 -20.39 -3.43 5.91
N GLU A 190 -21.65 -3.05 6.14
CA GLU A 190 -22.77 -3.99 6.18
C GLU A 190 -23.00 -4.66 4.82
N ASP A 191 -22.84 -3.92 3.72
CA ASP A 191 -22.95 -4.45 2.36
C ASP A 191 -21.86 -5.46 2.03
N LEU A 192 -20.63 -5.22 2.52
CA LEU A 192 -19.49 -6.09 2.26
C LEU A 192 -19.47 -7.34 3.17
N TYR A 193 -19.74 -7.16 4.45
CA TYR A 193 -19.51 -8.17 5.49
C TYR A 193 -20.79 -8.78 6.06
N GLY A 194 -21.95 -8.16 5.86
CA GLY A 194 -23.12 -8.40 6.65
C GLY A 194 -23.01 -7.79 8.07
N LYS A 195 -24.16 -7.56 8.70
CA LYS A 195 -24.24 -6.85 9.99
C LYS A 195 -23.50 -7.57 11.12
N GLU A 196 -23.68 -8.89 11.20
CA GLU A 196 -23.14 -9.71 12.28
C GLU A 196 -21.61 -9.80 12.23
N TYR A 197 -21.04 -10.16 11.07
CA TYR A 197 -19.58 -10.25 10.93
C TYR A 197 -18.91 -8.91 11.19
N PHE A 198 -19.48 -7.82 10.63
CA PHE A 198 -18.96 -6.47 10.83
C PHE A 198 -18.94 -6.11 12.33
N ALA A 199 -20.06 -6.25 13.04
CA ALA A 199 -20.16 -5.89 14.44
C ALA A 199 -19.22 -6.72 15.33
N ASN A 200 -19.23 -8.05 15.13
CA ASN A 200 -18.42 -8.96 15.92
C ASN A 200 -16.94 -8.74 15.70
N THR A 201 -16.53 -8.56 14.44
CA THR A 201 -15.11 -8.36 14.08
C THR A 201 -14.58 -7.03 14.59
N PHE A 202 -15.37 -5.93 14.50
CA PHE A 202 -14.96 -4.64 15.05
C PHE A 202 -14.87 -4.66 16.57
N SER A 203 -15.83 -5.29 17.25
CA SER A 203 -15.78 -5.47 18.71
C SER A 203 -14.55 -6.28 19.15
N ALA A 204 -14.25 -7.39 18.45
CA ALA A 204 -13.08 -8.20 18.72
C ALA A 204 -11.76 -7.45 18.49
N TRP A 205 -11.70 -6.57 17.49
CA TRP A 205 -10.56 -5.69 17.27
C TRP A 205 -10.34 -4.75 18.45
N VAL A 206 -11.38 -4.06 18.95
CA VAL A 206 -11.27 -3.18 20.14
C VAL A 206 -10.75 -3.95 21.34
N GLU A 207 -11.22 -5.18 21.56
CA GLU A 207 -10.76 -6.04 22.67
C GLU A 207 -9.28 -6.41 22.49
N ALA A 208 -8.87 -6.78 21.28
CA ALA A 208 -7.48 -7.12 20.98
C ALA A 208 -6.53 -5.93 21.17
N ILE A 209 -6.93 -4.74 20.71
CA ILE A 209 -6.13 -3.51 20.93
C ILE A 209 -5.98 -3.22 22.43
N SER A 210 -7.01 -3.48 23.24
CA SER A 210 -6.94 -3.31 24.69
C SER A 210 -5.89 -4.22 25.36
N LEU A 211 -5.61 -5.39 24.77
CA LEU A 211 -4.59 -6.29 25.28
C LEU A 211 -3.17 -5.71 25.20
N PHE A 212 -2.87 -4.87 24.22
CA PHE A 212 -1.56 -4.22 24.12
C PHE A 212 -1.26 -3.35 25.34
N VAL A 213 -2.24 -2.61 25.86
CA VAL A 213 -2.07 -1.81 27.07
C VAL A 213 -1.77 -2.69 28.27
N ASN A 214 -2.49 -3.80 28.42
CA ASN A 214 -2.38 -4.70 29.57
C ASN A 214 -1.12 -5.58 29.55
N VAL A 215 -0.64 -5.98 28.38
CA VAL A 215 0.42 -6.99 28.22
C VAL A 215 1.77 -6.36 27.86
N SER A 216 1.81 -5.27 27.10
CA SER A 216 3.03 -4.70 26.53
C SER A 216 3.20 -3.20 26.80
N ASP A 217 2.56 -2.65 27.81
CA ASP A 217 2.58 -1.19 28.08
C ASP A 217 2.17 -0.38 26.84
N GLY A 218 1.15 -0.86 26.16
CA GLY A 218 0.63 -0.30 24.93
C GLY A 218 1.52 -0.47 23.69
N ASN A 219 2.70 -1.07 23.84
CA ASN A 219 3.65 -1.15 22.73
C ASN A 219 3.17 -2.11 21.63
N ILE A 220 3.09 -1.58 20.41
CA ILE A 220 2.83 -2.38 19.19
C ILE A 220 4.15 -2.56 18.42
N CYS A 221 4.84 -1.45 18.09
CA CYS A 221 6.04 -1.51 17.24
C CYS A 221 7.06 -0.39 17.52
N ARG A 222 7.04 0.25 18.70
CA ARG A 222 7.97 1.35 19.05
C ARG A 222 9.44 1.02 18.76
N GLN A 223 9.87 -0.21 19.07
CA GLN A 223 11.25 -0.67 18.91
C GLN A 223 11.69 -0.80 17.44
N LEU A 224 10.75 -0.84 16.50
CA LEU A 224 11.05 -0.94 15.07
C LEU A 224 11.19 0.43 14.38
N LEU A 225 10.66 1.50 14.97
CA LEU A 225 10.71 2.83 14.35
C LEU A 225 12.14 3.29 14.01
N PRO A 226 13.16 3.10 14.89
CA PRO A 226 14.54 3.47 14.56
C PRO A 226 15.18 2.61 13.47
N GLN A 227 14.56 1.46 13.10
CA GLN A 227 15.02 0.54 12.07
C GLN A 227 14.44 0.86 10.68
N ILE A 228 13.52 1.84 10.60
CA ILE A 228 12.96 2.31 9.34
C ILE A 228 13.97 3.23 8.66
N ASP A 229 14.62 2.72 7.62
CA ASP A 229 15.69 3.43 6.90
C ASP A 229 15.17 4.23 5.70
N CYS A 230 14.02 3.83 5.12
CA CYS A 230 13.48 4.48 3.94
C CYS A 230 12.93 5.89 4.24
N PRO A 231 12.92 6.81 3.25
CA PRO A 231 12.21 8.08 3.37
C PRO A 231 10.76 7.85 3.75
N THR A 232 10.29 8.57 4.78
CA THR A 232 8.96 8.39 5.36
C THR A 232 8.17 9.70 5.36
N LEU A 233 6.94 9.66 4.86
CA LEU A 233 5.97 10.74 4.95
C LEU A 233 4.86 10.34 5.92
N ILE A 234 4.70 11.11 6.99
CA ILE A 234 3.61 10.96 7.96
C ILE A 234 2.59 12.05 7.65
N ILE A 235 1.36 11.67 7.34
CA ILE A 235 0.27 12.62 7.08
C ILE A 235 -0.73 12.51 8.23
N HIS A 236 -1.19 13.63 8.78
CA HIS A 236 -2.17 13.59 9.86
C HIS A 236 -3.21 14.68 9.70
N GLY A 237 -4.46 14.33 9.94
CA GLY A 237 -5.56 15.27 9.99
C GLY A 237 -5.67 15.91 11.39
N VAL A 238 -5.55 17.25 11.45
CA VAL A 238 -5.63 17.97 12.75
C VAL A 238 -6.95 17.73 13.49
N LYS A 239 -7.99 17.34 12.76
CA LYS A 239 -9.32 17.03 13.30
C LYS A 239 -9.60 15.52 13.34
N ASP A 240 -8.56 14.69 13.40
CA ASP A 240 -8.72 13.24 13.51
C ASP A 240 -9.33 12.87 14.88
N PRO A 241 -10.54 12.26 14.91
CA PRO A 241 -11.19 11.90 16.16
C PRO A 241 -10.77 10.52 16.68
N MET A 242 -9.95 9.77 15.93
CA MET A 242 -9.58 8.38 16.23
C MET A 242 -8.14 8.23 16.70
N VAL A 243 -7.25 9.08 16.19
CA VAL A 243 -5.82 9.02 16.50
C VAL A 243 -5.36 10.40 17.01
N PRO A 244 -5.05 10.54 18.29
CA PRO A 244 -4.55 11.77 18.89
C PRO A 244 -3.25 12.28 18.26
N SER A 245 -3.04 13.59 18.28
CA SER A 245 -1.93 14.28 17.62
C SER A 245 -0.54 13.89 18.15
N PHE A 246 -0.43 13.40 19.36
CA PHE A 246 0.85 12.93 19.91
C PHE A 246 1.40 11.69 19.19
N HIS A 247 0.55 10.91 18.52
CA HIS A 247 1.01 9.74 17.76
C HIS A 247 1.84 10.10 16.50
N PRO A 248 1.34 10.95 15.58
CA PRO A 248 2.17 11.34 14.42
C PRO A 248 3.42 12.13 14.83
N GLU A 249 3.37 12.91 15.92
CA GLU A 249 4.54 13.57 16.49
C GLU A 249 5.57 12.55 17.00
N TYR A 250 5.12 11.51 17.70
CA TYR A 250 5.97 10.42 18.17
C TYR A 250 6.63 9.67 17.01
N LEU A 251 5.87 9.33 15.97
CA LEU A 251 6.40 8.70 14.76
C LEU A 251 7.49 9.57 14.13
N ASN A 252 7.23 10.87 13.98
CA ASN A 252 8.20 11.80 13.37
C ASN A 252 9.48 11.98 14.22
N GLN A 253 9.39 11.85 15.52
CA GLN A 253 10.55 11.93 16.41
C GLN A 253 11.41 10.66 16.38
N HIS A 254 10.80 9.49 16.10
CA HIS A 254 11.49 8.20 16.21
C HIS A 254 11.86 7.56 14.86
N ILE A 255 11.31 8.04 13.75
CA ILE A 255 11.69 7.61 12.40
C ILE A 255 12.68 8.64 11.83
N LYS A 256 13.93 8.24 11.66
CA LYS A 256 15.06 9.13 11.34
C LYS A 256 14.86 9.95 10.06
N ASN A 257 14.34 9.34 9.01
CA ASN A 257 14.16 9.95 7.68
C ASN A 257 12.70 10.33 7.42
N SER A 258 11.99 10.82 8.46
CA SER A 258 10.58 11.16 8.34
C SER A 258 10.34 12.66 8.23
N ARG A 259 9.22 13.01 7.63
CA ARG A 259 8.61 14.33 7.66
C ARG A 259 7.13 14.22 8.01
N LEU A 260 6.65 15.13 8.84
CA LEU A 260 5.25 15.23 9.23
C LEU A 260 4.55 16.32 8.42
N HIS A 261 3.42 15.97 7.81
CA HIS A 261 2.52 16.89 7.13
C HIS A 261 1.16 16.91 7.82
N LEU A 262 0.76 18.07 8.32
CA LEU A 262 -0.53 18.26 8.97
C LEU A 262 -1.54 18.82 7.98
N MET A 263 -2.69 18.16 7.85
CA MET A 263 -3.84 18.66 7.08
C MET A 263 -4.84 19.34 8.05
N PRO A 264 -4.97 20.68 8.04
CA PRO A 264 -5.73 21.42 9.08
C PRO A 264 -7.20 21.03 9.16
N ASN A 265 -7.81 20.64 8.06
CA ASN A 265 -9.21 20.21 7.99
C ASN A 265 -9.37 18.69 7.86
N GLY A 266 -8.28 17.94 7.81
CA GLY A 266 -8.28 16.49 7.71
C GLY A 266 -8.87 15.85 8.97
N LYS A 267 -9.66 14.80 8.75
CA LYS A 267 -10.10 13.85 9.77
C LYS A 267 -9.41 12.50 9.47
N HIS A 268 -9.81 11.44 10.17
CA HIS A 268 -9.21 10.11 10.04
C HIS A 268 -9.15 9.58 8.60
N ASN A 269 -10.22 9.77 7.82
CA ASN A 269 -10.33 9.34 6.42
C ASN A 269 -9.97 10.45 5.40
N LEU A 270 -8.91 11.22 5.67
CA LEU A 270 -8.50 12.37 4.86
C LEU A 270 -8.22 12.02 3.39
N HIS A 271 -7.66 10.85 3.10
CA HIS A 271 -7.36 10.34 1.76
C HIS A 271 -8.62 10.12 0.88
N LEU A 272 -9.78 9.93 1.51
CA LEU A 272 -11.08 9.84 0.82
C LEU A 272 -11.73 11.21 0.65
N ARG A 273 -11.64 12.05 1.69
CA ARG A 273 -12.34 13.35 1.70
C ARG A 273 -11.59 14.46 0.97
N TYR A 274 -10.27 14.41 1.01
CA TYR A 274 -9.36 15.36 0.38
C TYR A 274 -8.46 14.65 -0.63
N ALA A 275 -9.04 13.71 -1.39
CA ALA A 275 -8.32 12.79 -2.26
C ALA A 275 -7.35 13.51 -3.22
N LYS A 276 -7.76 14.61 -3.83
CA LYS A 276 -6.90 15.36 -4.76
C LYS A 276 -5.66 15.93 -4.08
N GLU A 277 -5.82 16.57 -2.92
CA GLU A 277 -4.70 17.12 -2.14
C GLU A 277 -3.79 16.01 -1.63
N PHE A 278 -4.38 14.94 -1.08
CA PHE A 278 -3.66 13.77 -0.60
C PHE A 278 -2.87 13.09 -1.73
N ASN A 279 -3.51 12.81 -2.87
CA ASN A 279 -2.85 12.15 -4.00
C ASN A 279 -1.69 13.00 -4.54
N SER A 280 -1.85 14.32 -4.66
CA SER A 280 -0.78 15.21 -5.11
C SER A 280 0.43 15.19 -4.16
N LEU A 281 0.18 15.24 -2.85
CA LEU A 281 1.23 15.17 -1.83
C LEU A 281 1.98 13.83 -1.85
N VAL A 282 1.24 12.75 -2.01
CA VAL A 282 1.82 11.39 -2.08
C VAL A 282 2.62 11.20 -3.36
N GLU A 283 2.10 11.62 -4.52
CA GLU A 283 2.85 11.55 -5.79
C GLU A 283 4.14 12.36 -5.74
N GLU A 284 4.07 13.60 -5.27
CA GLU A 284 5.27 14.43 -5.09
C GLU A 284 6.32 13.71 -4.24
N PHE A 285 5.90 13.14 -3.11
CA PHE A 285 6.81 12.41 -2.22
C PHE A 285 7.37 11.15 -2.86
N LEU A 286 6.55 10.34 -3.52
CA LEU A 286 7.00 9.09 -4.14
C LEU A 286 7.98 9.33 -5.31
N LEU A 287 7.89 10.46 -5.98
CA LEU A 287 8.73 10.82 -7.13
C LEU A 287 10.03 11.54 -6.75
N LEU A 288 10.20 11.96 -5.50
CA LEU A 288 11.47 12.49 -5.02
C LEU A 288 12.58 11.43 -5.21
N PRO A 289 13.84 11.84 -5.45
CA PRO A 289 14.97 10.93 -5.54
C PRO A 289 15.23 10.16 -4.24
#